data_73834af36d05d00e7237c28d76269309
#
_entry.id   73834af36d05d00e7237c28d76269309
#
_cell.length_a   1.000
_cell.length_b   1.000
_cell.length_c   1.000
_cell.angle_alpha   90.00
_cell.angle_beta   90.00
_cell.angle_gamma   90.00
#
_symmetry.space_group_name_H-M   'P 1'
#
loop_
_entity.id
_entity.type
_entity.pdbx_description
1 polymer ?
#
loop_
_entity_poly.entity_id
_entity_poly.type
_entity_poly.pdbx_seq_one_letter_code
_entity_poly.pdbx_strand_id
1 'polypeptide(L)'
;MEVALLEKTSLKIKSKNANFVVDPFGQLPKTPTDAVIVLGAEADLSKATDYRVVIKSSGEYEVGGIKISGINLENAVVYDLTIDNMSVLLAKTSSIAKVSDKIREYEIAIFNVDSEINQTVVTALEPRVVILYGEKAAEAAKTLGKEDAETSQKYAVTQDKLPEEMQVFVLK
;
A
#
# COMPACT_ATOMS: atom_id res chain seq x y z
N MET A 1 9.34 0.71 9.20
CA MET A 1 8.85 0.33 7.85
C MET A 1 9.42 1.28 6.81
N GLU A 2 9.77 0.78 5.61
CA GLU A 2 10.12 1.58 4.43
C GLU A 2 9.24 1.12 3.25
N VAL A 3 8.70 2.07 2.48
CA VAL A 3 7.96 1.82 1.24
C VAL A 3 8.71 2.48 0.11
N ALA A 4 9.05 1.73 -0.94
CA ALA A 4 9.80 2.23 -2.08
C ALA A 4 9.09 1.88 -3.39
N LEU A 5 9.01 2.85 -4.29
CA LEU A 5 8.55 2.60 -5.65
C LEU A 5 9.64 1.86 -6.41
N LEU A 6 9.30 0.72 -6.99
CA LEU A 6 10.22 -0.05 -7.83
C LEU A 6 10.04 0.30 -9.31
N GLU A 7 8.80 0.39 -9.73
CA GLU A 7 8.38 0.82 -11.06
C GLU A 7 6.92 1.32 -10.94
N LYS A 8 6.40 2.02 -11.93
CA LYS A 8 5.09 2.74 -12.01
C LYS A 8 4.00 2.29 -11.00
N THR A 9 3.76 0.99 -10.90
CA THR A 9 2.72 0.41 -10.05
C THR A 9 3.23 -0.67 -9.09
N SER A 10 4.54 -0.91 -9.08
CA SER A 10 5.17 -1.93 -8.23
C SER A 10 5.86 -1.30 -7.04
N LEU A 11 5.58 -1.80 -5.84
CA LEU A 11 6.20 -1.34 -4.61
C LEU A 11 7.07 -2.43 -3.96
N LYS A 12 8.04 -1.97 -3.18
CA LYS A 12 8.69 -2.78 -2.15
C LYS A 12 8.32 -2.22 -0.79
N ILE A 13 7.78 -3.06 0.08
CA ILE A 13 7.54 -2.75 1.49
C ILE A 13 8.55 -3.54 2.31
N LYS A 14 9.37 -2.83 3.08
CA LYS A 14 10.40 -3.41 3.94
C LYS A 14 10.07 -3.14 5.39
N SER A 15 10.00 -4.19 6.18
CA SER A 15 9.92 -4.15 7.64
C SER A 15 11.24 -4.58 8.28
N LYS A 16 11.29 -4.66 9.60
CA LYS A 16 12.45 -5.20 10.33
C LYS A 16 12.70 -6.68 10.00
N ASN A 17 11.64 -7.45 9.76
CA ASN A 17 11.70 -8.92 9.72
C ASN A 17 11.31 -9.52 8.36
N ALA A 18 10.67 -8.76 7.47
CA ALA A 18 10.21 -9.26 6.18
C ALA A 18 10.18 -8.17 5.11
N ASN A 19 10.28 -8.61 3.86
CA ASN A 19 10.14 -7.76 2.69
C ASN A 19 8.99 -8.27 1.82
N PHE A 20 8.22 -7.35 1.26
CA PHE A 20 7.12 -7.63 0.35
C PHE A 20 7.34 -6.90 -0.97
N VAL A 21 7.05 -7.55 -2.07
CA VAL A 21 6.89 -6.91 -3.37
C VAL A 21 5.41 -6.91 -3.70
N VAL A 22 4.88 -5.74 -4.03
CA VAL A 22 3.47 -5.54 -4.40
C VAL A 22 3.40 -5.36 -5.91
N ASP A 23 2.53 -6.11 -6.56
CA ASP A 23 2.27 -6.09 -8.00
C ASP A 23 3.57 -6.02 -8.83
N PRO A 24 4.48 -7.01 -8.73
CA PRO A 24 5.68 -7.02 -9.57
C PRO A 24 5.28 -7.02 -11.04
N PHE A 25 5.81 -6.07 -11.83
CA PHE A 25 5.42 -5.89 -13.23
C PHE A 25 6.53 -5.21 -14.04
N GLY A 26 6.42 -5.28 -15.37
CA GLY A 26 7.22 -4.49 -16.30
C GLY A 26 8.68 -4.89 -16.39
N GLN A 27 9.58 -3.91 -16.36
CA GLN A 27 11.02 -4.11 -16.54
C GLN A 27 11.79 -4.26 -15.22
N LEU A 28 11.09 -4.57 -14.13
CA LEU A 28 11.74 -4.81 -12.86
C LEU A 28 12.85 -5.87 -12.98
N PRO A 29 14.01 -5.66 -12.38
CA PRO A 29 14.97 -6.72 -12.18
C PRO A 29 14.37 -7.76 -11.21
N LYS A 30 14.89 -8.98 -11.25
CA LYS A 30 14.51 -10.00 -10.27
C LYS A 30 14.79 -9.50 -8.86
N THR A 31 13.73 -9.37 -8.06
CA THR A 31 13.79 -8.76 -6.73
C THR A 31 13.53 -9.82 -5.66
N PRO A 32 14.49 -10.09 -4.76
CA PRO A 32 14.28 -11.01 -3.65
C PRO A 32 13.27 -10.43 -2.65
N THR A 33 12.35 -11.27 -2.20
CA THR A 33 11.26 -10.90 -1.30
C THR A 33 10.80 -12.12 -0.49
N ASP A 34 10.20 -11.92 0.68
CA ASP A 34 9.64 -12.99 1.49
C ASP A 34 8.24 -13.39 1.03
N ALA A 35 7.47 -12.43 0.50
CA ALA A 35 6.16 -12.66 -0.09
C ALA A 35 5.85 -11.65 -1.19
N VAL A 36 4.95 -12.05 -2.09
CA VAL A 36 4.35 -11.18 -3.11
C VAL A 36 2.91 -10.89 -2.73
N ILE A 37 2.52 -9.61 -2.72
CA ILE A 37 1.14 -9.17 -2.54
C ILE A 37 0.61 -8.72 -3.90
N VAL A 38 -0.55 -9.23 -4.30
CA VAL A 38 -1.17 -8.90 -5.58
C VAL A 38 -2.45 -8.11 -5.35
N LEU A 39 -2.47 -6.87 -5.79
CA LEU A 39 -3.65 -5.99 -5.85
C LEU A 39 -4.30 -6.01 -7.22
N GLY A 40 -3.51 -6.24 -8.28
CA GLY A 40 -3.92 -6.22 -9.66
C GLY A 40 -3.79 -7.55 -10.37
N ALA A 41 -4.52 -7.72 -11.48
CA ALA A 41 -4.48 -8.94 -12.28
C ALA A 41 -3.19 -9.13 -13.09
N GLU A 42 -2.37 -8.10 -13.23
CA GLU A 42 -1.22 -8.08 -14.16
C GLU A 42 0.14 -8.35 -13.50
N ALA A 43 0.15 -8.88 -12.27
CA ALA A 43 1.40 -9.17 -11.58
C ALA A 43 2.22 -10.25 -12.31
N ASP A 44 3.47 -9.94 -12.65
CA ASP A 44 4.44 -10.86 -13.21
C ASP A 44 5.32 -11.46 -12.11
N LEU A 45 4.95 -12.63 -11.63
CA LEU A 45 5.65 -13.32 -10.55
C LEU A 45 7.09 -13.69 -10.90
N SER A 46 7.47 -13.73 -12.18
CA SER A 46 8.87 -14.00 -12.59
C SER A 46 9.84 -12.91 -12.16
N LYS A 47 9.33 -11.74 -11.79
CA LYS A 47 10.09 -10.58 -11.30
C LYS A 47 10.42 -10.65 -9.80
N ALA A 48 9.75 -11.53 -9.06
CA ALA A 48 10.04 -11.79 -7.64
C ALA A 48 10.82 -13.11 -7.48
N THR A 49 11.76 -13.13 -6.54
CA THR A 49 12.52 -14.35 -6.20
C THR A 49 12.49 -14.60 -4.70
N ASP A 50 12.78 -15.84 -4.31
CA ASP A 50 12.93 -16.30 -2.92
C ASP A 50 11.63 -16.23 -2.07
N TYR A 51 10.51 -15.82 -2.66
CA TYR A 51 9.26 -15.72 -1.94
C TYR A 51 8.68 -17.07 -1.56
N ARG A 52 8.03 -17.12 -0.39
CA ARG A 52 7.40 -18.34 0.15
C ARG A 52 5.91 -18.42 -0.16
N VAL A 53 5.27 -17.26 -0.36
CA VAL A 53 3.82 -17.16 -0.57
C VAL A 53 3.47 -16.02 -1.50
N VAL A 54 2.41 -16.24 -2.29
CA VAL A 54 1.72 -15.19 -3.07
C VAL A 54 0.37 -14.92 -2.41
N ILE A 55 0.16 -13.69 -1.96
CA ILE A 55 -1.05 -13.24 -1.29
C ILE A 55 -1.87 -12.49 -2.33
N LYS A 56 -2.95 -13.11 -2.80
CA LYS A 56 -3.82 -12.58 -3.88
C LYS A 56 -5.32 -12.71 -3.62
N SER A 57 -5.70 -13.18 -2.44
CA SER A 57 -7.10 -13.40 -2.08
C SER A 57 -7.38 -12.96 -0.65
N SER A 58 -8.66 -12.93 -0.27
CA SER A 58 -9.06 -12.77 1.13
C SER A 58 -8.57 -13.94 1.98
N GLY A 59 -8.30 -13.68 3.24
CA GLY A 59 -7.78 -14.65 4.22
C GLY A 59 -6.75 -14.04 5.14
N GLU A 60 -6.28 -14.85 6.08
CA GLU A 60 -5.28 -14.47 7.07
C GLU A 60 -3.93 -15.10 6.70
N TYR A 61 -2.90 -14.26 6.71
CA TYR A 61 -1.52 -14.67 6.40
C TYR A 61 -0.58 -14.13 7.46
N GLU A 62 0.54 -14.79 7.64
CA GLU A 62 1.64 -14.31 8.47
C GLU A 62 2.99 -14.58 7.77
N VAL A 63 3.79 -13.55 7.61
CA VAL A 63 5.11 -13.63 6.97
C VAL A 63 6.13 -12.85 7.80
N GLY A 64 7.12 -13.54 8.35
CA GLY A 64 8.15 -12.90 9.19
C GLY A 64 7.59 -12.16 10.42
N GLY A 65 6.48 -12.64 10.99
CA GLY A 65 5.78 -12.00 12.11
C GLY A 65 4.90 -10.83 11.70
N ILE A 66 4.78 -10.53 10.42
CA ILE A 66 3.86 -9.53 9.88
C ILE A 66 2.52 -10.21 9.61
N LYS A 67 1.48 -9.74 10.27
CA LYS A 67 0.10 -10.20 10.03
C LYS A 67 -0.51 -9.44 8.86
N ILE A 68 -1.17 -10.18 7.98
CA ILE A 68 -1.81 -9.64 6.78
C ILE A 68 -3.20 -10.25 6.66
N SER A 69 -4.22 -9.41 6.66
CA SER A 69 -5.61 -9.83 6.45
C SER A 69 -6.09 -9.33 5.08
N GLY A 70 -6.42 -10.24 4.20
CA GLY A 70 -7.07 -9.93 2.93
C GLY A 70 -8.58 -9.77 3.15
N ILE A 71 -9.09 -8.56 2.97
CA ILE A 71 -10.50 -8.18 3.15
C ILE A 71 -11.19 -8.13 1.79
N ASN A 72 -12.24 -8.93 1.62
CA ASN A 72 -13.01 -8.94 0.39
C ASN A 72 -14.05 -7.81 0.40
N LEU A 73 -13.92 -6.88 -0.54
CA LEU A 73 -14.85 -5.77 -0.79
C LEU A 73 -15.48 -5.97 -2.17
N GLU A 74 -16.78 -6.26 -2.22
CA GLU A 74 -17.56 -6.46 -3.47
C GLU A 74 -16.79 -7.17 -4.60
N ASN A 75 -15.93 -6.43 -5.33
CA ASN A 75 -15.19 -6.93 -6.49
C ASN A 75 -13.67 -6.85 -6.34
N ALA A 76 -13.16 -6.59 -5.16
CA ALA A 76 -11.72 -6.41 -4.93
C ALA A 76 -11.28 -6.89 -3.55
N VAL A 77 -10.00 -7.18 -3.41
CA VAL A 77 -9.37 -7.46 -2.14
C VAL A 77 -8.48 -6.28 -1.76
N VAL A 78 -8.61 -5.84 -0.51
CA VAL A 78 -7.69 -4.89 0.13
C VAL A 78 -6.95 -5.60 1.25
N TYR A 79 -5.80 -5.11 1.65
CA TYR A 79 -4.99 -5.75 2.67
C TYR A 79 -4.78 -4.86 3.87
N ASP A 80 -5.16 -5.38 5.03
CA ASP A 80 -4.85 -4.86 6.36
C ASP A 80 -3.57 -5.54 6.84
N LEU A 81 -2.52 -4.76 7.07
CA LEU A 81 -1.23 -5.27 7.54
C LEU A 81 -0.89 -4.66 8.90
N THR A 82 -0.28 -5.47 9.76
CA THR A 82 0.37 -4.96 10.97
C THR A 82 1.88 -5.04 10.78
N ILE A 83 2.52 -3.90 10.51
CA ILE A 83 3.96 -3.81 10.19
C ILE A 83 4.67 -2.94 11.22
N ASP A 84 5.68 -3.49 11.91
CA ASP A 84 6.48 -2.76 12.91
C ASP A 84 5.59 -2.06 13.98
N ASN A 85 4.51 -2.70 14.40
CA ASN A 85 3.44 -2.23 15.30
C ASN A 85 2.55 -1.11 14.74
N MET A 86 2.60 -0.83 13.46
CA MET A 86 1.72 0.13 12.79
C MET A 86 0.62 -0.59 12.00
N SER A 87 -0.59 -0.04 12.05
CA SER A 87 -1.71 -0.50 11.22
C SER A 87 -1.61 0.14 9.82
N VAL A 88 -1.60 -0.69 8.78
CA VAL A 88 -1.37 -0.26 7.40
C VAL A 88 -2.47 -0.81 6.50
N LEU A 89 -3.17 0.05 5.78
CA LEU A 89 -4.04 -0.34 4.67
C LEU A 89 -3.27 -0.29 3.36
N LEU A 90 -3.35 -1.35 2.57
CA LEU A 90 -2.83 -1.41 1.21
C LEU A 90 -3.98 -1.72 0.25
N ALA A 91 -4.27 -0.80 -0.68
CA ALA A 91 -5.40 -0.92 -1.59
C ALA A 91 -5.19 -0.18 -2.91
N LYS A 92 -6.03 -0.48 -3.90
CA LYS A 92 -6.28 0.40 -5.05
C LYS A 92 -7.37 1.41 -4.71
N THR A 93 -7.31 2.61 -5.28
CA THR A 93 -8.38 3.61 -5.09
C THR A 93 -9.72 3.12 -5.62
N SER A 94 -9.74 2.37 -6.73
CA SER A 94 -10.95 1.74 -7.27
C SER A 94 -11.58 0.72 -6.32
N SER A 95 -10.78 0.07 -5.47
CA SER A 95 -11.25 -0.94 -4.51
C SER A 95 -11.94 -0.35 -3.30
N ILE A 96 -11.66 0.92 -2.97
CA ILE A 96 -12.19 1.62 -1.79
C ILE A 96 -13.03 2.84 -2.17
N ALA A 97 -13.71 2.80 -3.30
CA ALA A 97 -14.51 3.93 -3.79
C ALA A 97 -15.66 4.35 -2.84
N LYS A 98 -16.04 3.49 -1.89
CA LYS A 98 -17.07 3.73 -0.88
C LYS A 98 -16.59 3.38 0.51
N VAL A 99 -17.08 4.09 1.52
CA VAL A 99 -16.90 3.70 2.93
C VAL A 99 -17.53 2.32 3.16
N SER A 100 -16.80 1.45 3.83
CA SER A 100 -17.25 0.09 4.14
C SER A 100 -17.05 -0.20 5.62
N ASP A 101 -18.04 -0.80 6.26
CA ASP A 101 -17.98 -1.25 7.67
C ASP A 101 -16.91 -2.33 7.89
N LYS A 102 -16.36 -2.90 6.81
CA LYS A 102 -15.28 -3.87 6.86
C LYS A 102 -13.89 -3.23 7.01
N ILE A 103 -13.79 -1.92 6.81
CA ILE A 103 -12.53 -1.17 6.89
C ILE A 103 -12.55 -0.34 8.16
N ARG A 104 -11.50 -0.43 8.94
CA ARG A 104 -11.28 0.30 10.18
C ARG A 104 -10.39 1.53 9.99
N GLU A 105 -10.05 2.23 11.05
CA GLU A 105 -9.03 3.26 11.10
C GLU A 105 -7.62 2.66 10.92
N TYR A 106 -6.74 3.39 10.22
CA TYR A 106 -5.37 2.98 9.95
C TYR A 106 -4.39 4.13 10.21
N GLU A 107 -3.24 3.83 10.79
CA GLU A 107 -2.18 4.82 10.94
C GLU A 107 -1.56 5.20 9.58
N ILE A 108 -1.48 4.24 8.65
CA ILE A 108 -0.90 4.44 7.32
C ILE A 108 -1.84 3.85 6.27
N ALA A 109 -2.12 4.64 5.22
CA ALA A 109 -2.85 4.18 4.06
C ALA A 109 -1.95 4.28 2.81
N ILE A 110 -1.78 3.16 2.09
CA ILE A 110 -0.98 3.06 0.87
C ILE A 110 -1.91 2.78 -0.30
N PHE A 111 -1.99 3.70 -1.25
CA PHE A 111 -2.91 3.58 -2.38
C PHE A 111 -2.20 3.54 -3.73
N ASN A 112 -2.45 2.48 -4.49
CA ASN A 112 -2.27 2.51 -5.93
C ASN A 112 -3.42 3.34 -6.52
N VAL A 113 -3.08 4.50 -7.09
CA VAL A 113 -4.07 5.44 -7.63
C VAL A 113 -4.38 5.08 -9.08
N ASP A 114 -5.30 4.14 -9.26
CA ASP A 114 -5.81 3.67 -10.55
C ASP A 114 -7.12 4.36 -10.98
N SER A 115 -7.79 5.03 -10.05
CA SER A 115 -9.03 5.81 -10.27
C SER A 115 -9.01 7.10 -9.46
N GLU A 116 -10.07 7.89 -9.56
CA GLU A 116 -10.25 9.07 -8.69
C GLU A 116 -10.29 8.65 -7.23
N ILE A 117 -9.58 9.40 -6.38
CA ILE A 117 -9.58 9.18 -4.94
C ILE A 117 -10.81 9.83 -4.29
N ASN A 118 -11.48 9.10 -3.42
CA ASN A 118 -12.61 9.62 -2.66
C ASN A 118 -12.13 10.17 -1.32
N GLN A 119 -12.11 11.50 -1.18
CA GLN A 119 -11.67 12.18 0.04
C GLN A 119 -12.46 11.73 1.29
N THR A 120 -13.78 11.52 1.16
CA THR A 120 -14.61 11.06 2.29
C THR A 120 -14.16 9.70 2.80
N VAL A 121 -13.79 8.78 1.91
CA VAL A 121 -13.28 7.46 2.29
C VAL A 121 -11.94 7.61 2.99
N VAL A 122 -11.01 8.41 2.45
CA VAL A 122 -9.71 8.63 3.08
C VAL A 122 -9.86 9.24 4.46
N THR A 123 -10.74 10.24 4.61
CA THR A 123 -11.01 10.87 5.92
C THR A 123 -11.59 9.87 6.92
N ALA A 124 -12.46 8.98 6.50
CA ALA A 124 -13.06 7.95 7.37
C ALA A 124 -12.05 6.88 7.85
N LEU A 125 -10.91 6.75 7.17
CA LEU A 125 -9.82 5.86 7.60
C LEU A 125 -8.93 6.49 8.68
N GLU A 126 -9.04 7.80 8.91
CA GLU A 126 -8.25 8.60 9.86
C GLU A 126 -6.72 8.39 9.77
N PRO A 127 -6.11 8.31 8.57
CA PRO A 127 -4.70 7.99 8.46
C PRO A 127 -3.84 9.18 8.90
N ARG A 128 -2.74 8.87 9.59
CA ARG A 128 -1.69 9.85 9.89
C ARG A 128 -0.75 10.04 8.69
N VAL A 129 -0.60 8.99 7.88
CA VAL A 129 0.21 9.02 6.66
C VAL A 129 -0.57 8.40 5.50
N VAL A 130 -0.65 9.12 4.39
CA VAL A 130 -1.16 8.61 3.11
C VAL A 130 -0.02 8.55 2.11
N ILE A 131 0.24 7.37 1.56
CA ILE A 131 1.24 7.13 0.53
C ILE A 131 0.52 6.85 -0.77
N LEU A 132 0.73 7.70 -1.77
CA LEU A 132 0.12 7.60 -3.09
C LEU A 132 1.17 7.18 -4.12
N TYR A 133 0.83 6.24 -5.00
CA TYR A 133 1.67 5.84 -6.12
C TYR A 133 0.82 5.47 -7.33
N GLY A 134 1.44 5.39 -8.50
CA GLY A 134 0.74 5.19 -9.78
C GLY A 134 0.57 6.48 -10.56
N GLU A 135 0.03 6.37 -11.78
CA GLU A 135 0.02 7.47 -12.75
C GLU A 135 -0.78 8.71 -12.29
N LYS A 136 -1.83 8.50 -11.49
CA LYS A 136 -2.72 9.56 -10.98
C LYS A 136 -2.36 10.04 -9.56
N ALA A 137 -1.24 9.59 -8.99
CA ALA A 137 -0.89 9.88 -7.59
C ALA A 137 -0.78 11.38 -7.28
N ALA A 138 -0.18 12.16 -8.19
CA ALA A 138 -0.06 13.61 -8.01
C ALA A 138 -1.42 14.34 -8.08
N GLU A 139 -2.34 13.86 -8.92
CA GLU A 139 -3.70 14.39 -9.00
C GLU A 139 -4.50 14.06 -7.74
N ALA A 140 -4.38 12.84 -7.24
CA ALA A 140 -5.00 12.41 -5.99
C ALA A 140 -4.51 13.23 -4.78
N ALA A 141 -3.23 13.58 -4.71
CA ALA A 141 -2.71 14.45 -3.65
C ALA A 141 -3.39 15.83 -3.66
N LYS A 142 -3.62 16.41 -4.85
CA LYS A 142 -4.36 17.68 -4.99
C LYS A 142 -5.81 17.54 -4.53
N THR A 143 -6.48 16.45 -4.90
CA THR A 143 -7.86 16.16 -4.45
C THR A 143 -7.95 16.07 -2.92
N LEU A 144 -6.89 15.60 -2.25
CA LEU A 144 -6.80 15.57 -0.79
C LEU A 144 -6.38 16.92 -0.18
N GLY A 145 -6.28 18.00 -0.99
CA GLY A 145 -5.89 19.34 -0.53
C GLY A 145 -4.40 19.45 -0.18
N LYS A 146 -3.54 18.61 -0.75
CA LYS A 146 -2.09 18.56 -0.52
C LYS A 146 -1.34 18.80 -1.84
N GLU A 147 -1.47 20.02 -2.40
CA GLU A 147 -0.83 20.39 -3.67
C GLU A 147 0.70 20.30 -3.60
N ASP A 148 1.27 20.62 -2.43
CA ASP A 148 2.71 20.58 -2.15
C ASP A 148 3.14 19.24 -1.49
N ALA A 149 2.43 18.14 -1.76
CA ALA A 149 2.79 16.83 -1.20
C ALA A 149 4.25 16.48 -1.53
N GLU A 150 4.99 16.02 -0.52
CA GLU A 150 6.37 15.60 -0.71
C GLU A 150 6.45 14.46 -1.72
N THR A 151 7.37 14.58 -2.67
CA THR A 151 7.59 13.59 -3.72
C THR A 151 8.95 12.93 -3.56
N SER A 152 8.98 11.60 -3.50
CA SER A 152 10.21 10.82 -3.34
C SER A 152 10.04 9.44 -3.95
N GLN A 153 11.16 8.74 -4.24
CA GLN A 153 11.13 7.32 -4.62
C GLN A 153 10.82 6.38 -3.46
N LYS A 154 11.00 6.84 -2.21
CA LYS A 154 10.77 6.05 -1.02
C LYS A 154 10.32 6.90 0.16
N TYR A 155 9.57 6.28 1.05
CA TYR A 155 9.15 6.83 2.33
C TYR A 155 9.51 5.85 3.45
N ALA A 156 10.09 6.36 4.53
CA ALA A 156 10.44 5.54 5.69
C ALA A 156 9.91 6.17 6.98
N VAL A 157 9.31 5.36 7.83
CA VAL A 157 8.74 5.80 9.10
C VAL A 157 8.84 4.72 10.17
N THR A 158 8.96 5.15 11.41
CA THR A 158 8.82 4.32 12.61
C THR A 158 7.62 4.79 13.42
N GLN A 159 7.06 3.94 14.25
CA GLN A 159 5.85 4.24 15.02
C GLN A 159 5.98 5.53 15.85
N ASP A 160 7.14 5.75 16.46
CA ASP A 160 7.46 6.93 17.27
C ASP A 160 7.60 8.23 16.47
N LYS A 161 7.69 8.14 15.13
CA LYS A 161 7.84 9.29 14.21
C LYS A 161 6.61 9.52 13.34
N LEU A 162 5.51 8.84 13.62
CA LEU A 162 4.26 9.12 12.93
C LEU A 162 3.80 10.55 13.21
N PRO A 163 3.42 11.33 12.19
CA PRO A 163 2.94 12.71 12.38
C PRO A 163 1.64 12.73 13.19
N GLU A 164 1.36 13.85 13.87
CA GLU A 164 0.09 14.04 14.59
C GLU A 164 -1.06 14.35 13.62
N GLU A 165 -0.77 15.10 12.56
CA GLU A 165 -1.74 15.43 11.51
C GLU A 165 -1.46 14.63 10.23
N MET A 166 -2.50 14.39 9.45
CA MET A 166 -2.40 13.65 8.19
C MET A 166 -1.42 14.31 7.23
N GLN A 167 -0.39 13.58 6.83
CA GLN A 167 0.55 13.92 5.77
C GLN A 167 0.35 13.02 4.55
N VAL A 168 0.55 13.59 3.38
CA VAL A 168 0.44 12.89 2.09
C VAL A 168 1.79 12.90 1.39
N PHE A 169 2.23 11.72 0.96
CA PHE A 169 3.45 11.51 0.18
C PHE A 169 3.12 10.90 -1.16
N VAL A 170 3.79 11.37 -2.19
CA VAL A 170 3.69 10.81 -3.55
C VAL A 170 4.97 10.08 -3.89
N LEU A 171 4.88 8.79 -4.15
CA LEU A 171 6.01 8.01 -4.65
C LEU A 171 6.09 8.14 -6.17
N LYS A 172 7.24 8.61 -6.64
CA LYS A 172 7.49 8.90 -8.06
C LYS A 172 8.94 8.61 -8.46
#